data_07d16dd707be5309db465f5d91321856
#
_entry.id   07d16dd707be5309db465f5d91321856
#
_cell.length_a   1.000
_cell.length_b   1.000
_cell.length_c   1.000
_cell.angle_alpha   90.00
_cell.angle_beta   90.00
_cell.angle_gamma   90.00
#
_symmetry.space_group_name_H-M   'P 1'
#
loop_
_entity.id
_entity.type
_entity.pdbx_description
1 polymer ?
#
loop_
_entity_poly.entity_id
_entity_poly.type
_entity_poly.pdbx_seq_one_letter_code
_entity_poly.pdbx_strand_id
1 'polypeptide(L)'
;MKNQTSVSFQTSDDLLQKLVDTAEEKSRENLKRFENRLVLIEGGGYEKIWLETQPMGGEMYAKRNLEAGINNQLLFMENQREDGRIPGSVACENGRITPQFN
;
A
#
# COMPACT_ATOMS: atom_id res chain seq x y z
N MET A 1 -12.01 2.31 9.59
CA MET A 1 -11.89 3.29 8.50
C MET A 1 -12.42 2.69 7.21
N LYS A 2 -13.16 3.46 6.47
CA LYS A 2 -13.66 3.01 5.17
C LYS A 2 -12.56 3.06 4.13
N ASN A 3 -12.49 2.04 3.31
CA ASN A 3 -11.70 2.09 2.10
C ASN A 3 -12.39 3.03 1.11
N GLN A 4 -11.75 4.15 0.80
CA GLN A 4 -12.30 5.14 -0.11
C GLN A 4 -11.58 5.04 -1.45
N THR A 5 -12.31 4.56 -2.44
CA THR A 5 -11.77 4.50 -3.79
C THR A 5 -12.54 5.49 -4.68
N SER A 6 -11.81 6.16 -5.56
CA SER A 6 -12.38 7.01 -6.59
C SER A 6 -12.63 6.24 -7.89
N VAL A 7 -12.36 4.94 -7.88
CA VAL A 7 -12.44 4.10 -9.08
C VAL A 7 -13.60 3.13 -8.93
N SER A 8 -14.43 3.03 -9.98
CA SER A 8 -15.49 2.04 -10.04
C SER A 8 -15.50 1.38 -11.41
N PHE A 9 -15.98 0.15 -11.46
CA PHE A 9 -16.06 -0.62 -12.68
C PHE A 9 -17.33 -1.44 -12.68
N GLN A 10 -18.08 -1.35 -13.77
CA GLN A 10 -19.30 -2.14 -13.95
C GLN A 10 -19.35 -2.69 -15.37
N THR A 11 -19.77 -3.92 -15.52
CA THR A 11 -19.93 -4.58 -16.81
C THR A 11 -21.07 -5.58 -16.74
N SER A 12 -21.67 -5.89 -17.88
CA SER A 12 -22.67 -6.94 -17.99
C SER A 12 -22.05 -8.34 -18.11
N ASP A 13 -20.73 -8.44 -18.26
CA ASP A 13 -20.02 -9.70 -18.28
C ASP A 13 -19.80 -10.18 -16.85
N ASP A 14 -20.50 -11.23 -16.44
CA ASP A 14 -20.48 -11.72 -15.06
C ASP A 14 -19.09 -12.17 -14.62
N LEU A 15 -18.34 -12.82 -15.51
CA LEU A 15 -17.01 -13.31 -15.17
C LEU A 15 -16.02 -12.15 -14.97
N LEU A 16 -16.08 -11.17 -15.86
CA LEU A 16 -15.24 -10.00 -15.77
C LEU A 16 -15.56 -9.18 -14.52
N GLN A 17 -16.85 -9.01 -14.22
CA GLN A 17 -17.28 -8.30 -13.01
C GLN A 17 -16.77 -9.01 -11.76
N LYS A 18 -16.88 -10.33 -11.72
CA LYS A 18 -16.41 -11.13 -10.58
C LYS A 18 -14.89 -10.99 -10.41
N LEU A 19 -14.15 -10.97 -11.52
CA LEU A 19 -12.70 -10.79 -11.49
C LEU A 19 -12.33 -9.44 -10.88
N VAL A 20 -12.98 -8.37 -11.32
CA VAL A 20 -12.69 -7.02 -10.82
C VAL A 20 -13.11 -6.91 -9.35
N ASP A 21 -14.28 -7.42 -8.98
CA ASP A 21 -14.74 -7.38 -7.59
C ASP A 21 -13.80 -8.14 -6.66
N THR A 22 -13.28 -9.28 -7.11
CA THR A 22 -12.32 -10.06 -6.35
C THR A 22 -11.01 -9.29 -6.18
N ALA A 23 -10.53 -8.64 -7.23
CA ALA A 23 -9.32 -7.82 -7.17
C ALA A 23 -9.49 -6.65 -6.21
N GLU A 24 -10.65 -6.00 -6.21
CA GLU A 24 -10.96 -4.91 -5.28
C GLU A 24 -10.95 -5.40 -3.82
N GLU A 25 -11.53 -6.57 -3.59
CA GLU A 25 -11.54 -7.15 -2.25
C GLU A 25 -10.12 -7.48 -1.77
N LYS A 26 -9.30 -8.06 -2.64
CA LYS A 26 -7.91 -8.35 -2.31
C LYS A 26 -7.12 -7.07 -2.04
N SER A 27 -7.39 -6.02 -2.78
CA SER A 27 -6.79 -4.72 -2.52
C SER A 27 -7.15 -4.21 -1.12
N ARG A 28 -8.41 -4.36 -0.70
CA ARG A 28 -8.83 -3.97 0.64
C ARG A 28 -8.15 -4.80 1.72
N GLU A 29 -7.93 -6.10 1.48
CA GLU A 29 -7.23 -6.98 2.41
C GLU A 29 -5.77 -6.58 2.61
N ASN A 30 -5.18 -5.89 1.65
CA ASN A 30 -3.79 -5.42 1.72
C ASN A 30 -3.65 -4.08 2.45
N LEU A 31 -4.76 -3.50 2.92
CA LEU A 31 -4.68 -2.34 3.80
C LEU A 31 -4.34 -2.84 5.20
N LYS A 32 -3.23 -2.35 5.73
CA LYS A 32 -2.70 -2.76 7.04
C LYS A 32 -2.37 -1.54 7.88
N ARG A 33 -2.22 -1.74 9.18
CA ARG A 33 -1.77 -0.67 10.05
C ARG A 33 -0.35 -0.96 10.51
N PHE A 34 0.54 -0.03 10.16
CA PHE A 34 1.92 -0.01 10.66
C PHE A 34 1.95 1.03 11.76
N GLU A 35 1.90 0.58 13.02
CA GLU A 35 1.69 1.43 14.18
C GLU A 35 0.37 2.20 14.01
N ASN A 36 0.39 3.51 13.88
CA ASN A 36 -0.82 4.31 13.70
C ASN A 36 -1.12 4.64 12.25
N ARG A 37 -0.34 4.12 11.31
CA ARG A 37 -0.47 4.51 9.91
C ARG A 37 -1.14 3.42 9.10
N LEU A 38 -2.17 3.81 8.39
CA LEU A 38 -2.80 2.95 7.40
C LEU A 38 -1.93 2.93 6.15
N VAL A 39 -1.53 1.76 5.71
CA VAL A 39 -0.68 1.57 4.53
C VAL A 39 -1.30 0.52 3.62
N LEU A 40 -0.84 0.49 2.38
CA LEU A 40 -1.21 -0.53 1.42
C LEU A 40 0.04 -1.36 1.11
N ILE A 41 0.02 -2.63 1.52
CA ILE A 41 1.15 -3.54 1.31
C ILE A 41 1.07 -4.18 -0.08
N GLU A 42 2.16 -4.80 -0.48
CA GLU A 42 2.22 -5.52 -1.76
C GLU A 42 1.33 -6.75 -1.78
N GLY A 43 1.14 -7.38 -0.63
CA GLY A 43 0.39 -8.62 -0.50
C GLY A 43 1.26 -9.85 -0.65
N GLY A 44 0.63 -10.98 -0.95
CA GLY A 44 1.37 -12.22 -1.20
C GLY A 44 2.14 -12.75 0.00
N GLY A 45 1.73 -12.44 1.22
CA GLY A 45 2.40 -12.89 2.42
C GLY A 45 3.52 -11.97 2.91
N TYR A 46 3.77 -10.88 2.22
CA TYR A 46 4.79 -9.90 2.60
C TYR A 46 4.11 -8.69 3.23
N GLU A 47 4.22 -8.55 4.54
CA GLU A 47 3.65 -7.40 5.25
C GLU A 47 4.67 -6.26 5.27
N LYS A 48 4.98 -5.76 4.09
CA LYS A 48 5.88 -4.62 3.94
C LYS A 48 5.57 -3.84 2.68
N ILE A 49 6.04 -2.60 2.65
CA ILE A 49 5.94 -1.74 1.48
C ILE A 49 7.33 -1.60 0.86
N TRP A 50 7.40 -1.59 -0.46
CA TRP A 50 8.64 -1.52 -1.22
C TRP A 50 8.80 -0.15 -1.85
N LEU A 51 10.04 0.35 -1.85
CA LEU A 51 10.33 1.68 -2.38
C LEU A 51 9.96 1.81 -3.85
N GLU A 52 10.38 0.84 -4.65
CA GLU A 52 10.18 0.92 -6.10
C GLU A 52 8.70 0.94 -6.51
N THR A 53 7.83 0.35 -5.71
CA THR A 53 6.40 0.32 -5.99
C THR A 53 5.76 1.70 -5.88
N GLN A 54 6.31 2.57 -5.04
CA GLN A 54 5.67 3.87 -4.77
C GLN A 54 5.66 4.79 -5.99
N PRO A 55 6.77 5.00 -6.71
CA PRO A 55 6.70 5.82 -7.92
C PRO A 55 5.94 5.13 -9.07
N MET A 56 5.95 3.80 -9.12
CA MET A 56 5.28 3.06 -10.19
C MET A 56 3.78 2.95 -9.98
N GLY A 57 3.34 2.79 -8.74
CA GLY A 57 1.95 2.52 -8.40
C GLY A 57 1.30 3.53 -7.48
N GLY A 58 2.03 4.54 -7.02
CA GLY A 58 1.55 5.45 -5.99
C GLY A 58 0.27 6.18 -6.34
N GLU A 59 0.13 6.60 -7.59
CA GLU A 59 -1.10 7.26 -8.04
C GLU A 59 -2.29 6.30 -7.97
N MET A 60 -2.09 5.06 -8.40
CA MET A 60 -3.13 4.04 -8.33
C MET A 60 -3.51 3.75 -6.87
N TYR A 61 -2.50 3.67 -6.00
CA TYR A 61 -2.74 3.47 -4.57
C TYR A 61 -3.54 4.62 -3.97
N ALA A 62 -3.21 5.85 -4.35
CA ALA A 62 -3.92 7.03 -3.87
C ALA A 62 -5.39 7.03 -4.32
N LYS A 63 -5.67 6.55 -5.53
CA LYS A 63 -7.04 6.43 -6.03
C LYS A 63 -7.82 5.35 -5.29
N ARG A 64 -7.14 4.33 -4.78
CA ARG A 64 -7.78 3.28 -3.98
C ARG A 64 -8.02 3.72 -2.55
N ASN A 65 -7.03 4.36 -1.96
CA ASN A 65 -7.12 4.89 -0.61
C ASN A 65 -6.07 5.99 -0.46
N LEU A 66 -6.52 7.23 -0.44
CA LEU A 66 -5.62 8.38 -0.43
C LEU A 66 -4.74 8.39 0.82
N GLU A 67 -5.30 8.08 1.96
CA GLU A 67 -4.54 8.06 3.21
C GLU A 67 -3.40 7.05 3.13
N ALA A 68 -3.68 5.84 2.67
CA ALA A 68 -2.66 4.79 2.55
C ALA A 68 -1.59 5.18 1.52
N GLY A 69 -1.99 5.74 0.38
CA GLY A 69 -1.04 6.20 -0.62
C GLY A 69 -0.08 7.24 -0.10
N ILE A 70 -0.60 8.22 0.64
CA ILE A 70 0.22 9.25 1.28
C ILE A 70 1.13 8.64 2.34
N ASN A 71 0.59 7.79 3.20
CA ASN A 71 1.37 7.18 4.28
C ASN A 71 2.50 6.30 3.74
N ASN A 72 2.27 5.59 2.64
CA ASN A 72 3.33 4.81 2.00
C ASN A 72 4.51 5.70 1.62
N GLN A 73 4.25 6.87 1.04
CA GLN A 73 5.31 7.80 0.68
C GLN A 73 6.02 8.36 1.91
N LEU A 74 5.23 8.78 2.91
CA LEU A 74 5.78 9.41 4.11
C LEU A 74 6.68 8.45 4.89
N LEU A 75 6.35 7.15 4.93
CA LEU A 75 7.18 6.20 5.67
C LEU A 75 8.59 6.10 5.11
N PHE A 76 8.76 6.19 3.80
CA PHE A 76 10.10 6.20 3.20
C PHE A 76 10.83 7.49 3.51
N MET A 77 10.15 8.63 3.42
CA MET A 77 10.77 9.93 3.70
C MET A 77 11.18 10.07 5.16
N GLU A 78 10.33 9.61 6.08
CA GLU A 78 10.59 9.73 7.52
C GLU A 78 11.67 8.78 8.01
N ASN A 79 11.96 7.74 7.26
CA ASN A 79 12.96 6.75 7.63
C ASN A 79 14.26 6.91 6.83
N GLN A 80 14.45 8.07 6.20
CA GLN A 80 15.69 8.39 5.51
C GLN A 80 16.83 8.52 6.53
N ARG A 81 17.98 7.93 6.20
CA ARG A 81 19.18 8.02 7.06
C ARG A 81 19.84 9.39 6.92
N GLU A 82 20.71 9.71 7.88
CA GLU A 82 21.45 10.97 7.88
C GLU A 82 22.32 11.14 6.64
N ASP A 83 22.80 10.03 6.08
CA ASP A 83 23.60 10.05 4.85
C ASP A 83 22.74 10.22 3.58
N GLY A 84 21.43 10.38 3.74
CA GLY A 84 20.49 10.58 2.64
C GLY A 84 19.90 9.30 2.08
N ARG A 85 20.35 8.14 2.55
CA ARG A 85 19.87 6.87 2.02
C ARG A 85 18.43 6.58 2.45
N ILE A 86 17.62 6.15 1.50
CA ILE A 86 16.22 5.79 1.72
C ILE A 86 16.13 4.26 1.83
N PRO A 87 15.31 3.71 2.74
CA PRO A 87 15.18 2.25 2.82
C PRO A 87 14.61 1.67 1.54
N GLY A 88 15.00 0.44 1.23
CA GLY A 88 14.44 -0.29 0.10
C GLY A 88 13.06 -0.83 0.37
N SER A 89 12.76 -1.09 1.62
CA SER A 89 11.43 -1.52 2.07
C SER A 89 11.19 -1.08 3.51
N VAL A 90 9.93 -1.02 3.90
CA VAL A 90 9.53 -0.75 5.28
C VAL A 90 8.55 -1.83 5.69
N ALA A 91 8.87 -2.52 6.76
CA ALA A 91 8.02 -3.56 7.34
C ALA A 91 7.43 -3.12 8.67
N CYS A 92 6.52 -3.91 9.20
CA CYS A 92 6.05 -3.76 10.57
C CYS A 92 6.32 -5.08 11.29
N GLU A 93 7.30 -5.09 12.16
CA GLU A 93 7.70 -6.28 12.90
C GLU A 93 7.46 -6.06 14.39
N ASN A 94 6.76 -7.02 14.99
CA ASN A 94 6.39 -6.94 16.41
C ASN A 94 5.69 -5.62 16.76
N GLY A 95 4.84 -5.15 15.85
CA GLY A 95 4.08 -3.92 16.03
C GLY A 95 4.88 -2.64 15.81
N ARG A 96 6.10 -2.74 15.30
CA ARG A 96 6.97 -1.57 15.09
C ARG A 96 7.35 -1.43 13.64
N ILE A 97 7.35 -0.19 13.17
CA ILE A 97 7.83 0.17 11.84
C ILE A 97 9.34 -0.11 11.77
N THR A 98 9.73 -0.93 10.80
CA THR A 98 11.10 -1.41 10.65
C THR A 98 11.61 -1.13 9.24
N PRO A 99 12.39 -0.06 9.04
CA PRO A 99 12.98 0.20 7.73
C PRO A 99 14.11 -0.79 7.43
N GLN A 100 14.22 -1.19 6.17
CA GLN A 100 15.21 -2.18 5.72
C GLN A 100 16.05 -1.56 4.61
N PHE A 101 17.37 -1.50 4.85
CA PHE A 101 18.34 -0.90 3.93
C PHE A 101 19.14 -1.99 3.24
N ASN A 102 18.62 -2.50 2.16
CA ASN A 102 19.27 -3.56 1.39
C ASN A 102 19.87 -3.04 0.10
#